data_ba0462f5a7178dc0f3d55d80d26401e2
#
_entry.id   ba0462f5a7178dc0f3d55d80d26401e2
#
_cell.length_a   1.000
_cell.length_b   1.000
_cell.length_c   1.000
_cell.angle_alpha   90.00
_cell.angle_beta   90.00
_cell.angle_gamma   90.00
#
_symmetry.space_group_name_H-M   'P 1'
#
loop_
_entity.id
_entity.type
_entity.pdbx_description
1 polymer ?
#
loop_
_entity_poly.entity_id
_entity_poly.type
_entity_poly.pdbx_seq_one_letter_code
_entity_poly.pdbx_strand_id
1 'polypeptide(L)'
;MGEMTVNNPLILLIAILTVGCVALIIRQSAILATRLDRLHWRILTTRDSLALLLDERARYGQRIAEYPDLPSAVSAELSSAACACVRREDLPLVADGLDRRSAEAAASDEETRTQSLAYLEAQSALSRVLRSAINTEVRGRMENDPYWSRELHQLDQVSYKVQLARSMHNLYVSQTRKIRERTWVRLAHLAGHAPYAVSVDFYDDNLEDGLGY
;
A
#
# COMPACT_ATOMS: atom_id res chain seq x y z
N MET A 1 -32.83 52.12 -28.68
CA MET A 1 -31.98 50.94 -28.71
C MET A 1 -30.55 51.45 -28.66
N GLY A 2 -30.00 51.53 -27.39
CA GLY A 2 -28.64 52.04 -27.18
C GLY A 2 -27.63 50.95 -27.44
N GLU A 3 -26.76 51.15 -28.46
CA GLU A 3 -25.54 50.36 -28.64
C GLU A 3 -24.64 50.56 -27.40
N MET A 4 -24.49 49.51 -26.59
CA MET A 4 -23.43 49.44 -25.62
C MET A 4 -22.11 49.25 -26.38
N THR A 5 -21.53 50.37 -26.82
CA THR A 5 -20.18 50.37 -27.35
C THR A 5 -19.21 50.03 -26.23
N VAL A 6 -18.61 48.85 -26.30
CA VAL A 6 -17.56 48.30 -25.40
C VAL A 6 -16.24 49.07 -25.65
N ASN A 7 -16.28 50.42 -25.57
CA ASN A 7 -15.12 51.29 -25.84
C ASN A 7 -14.50 51.85 -24.53
N ASN A 8 -14.79 51.22 -23.42
CA ASN A 8 -14.15 51.62 -22.18
C ASN A 8 -12.89 50.72 -21.97
N PRO A 9 -11.65 51.24 -22.06
CA PRO A 9 -10.44 50.47 -21.96
C PRO A 9 -10.33 49.69 -20.61
N LEU A 10 -11.04 50.20 -19.59
CA LEU A 10 -11.15 49.55 -18.30
C LEU A 10 -11.94 48.25 -18.38
N ILE A 11 -13.07 48.24 -19.12
CA ILE A 11 -13.90 47.03 -19.29
C ILE A 11 -13.11 45.96 -20.09
N LEU A 12 -12.39 46.37 -21.11
CA LEU A 12 -11.53 45.46 -21.89
C LEU A 12 -10.42 44.88 -21.05
N LEU A 13 -9.77 45.68 -20.21
CA LEU A 13 -8.73 45.23 -19.29
C LEU A 13 -9.28 44.19 -18.28
N ILE A 14 -10.44 44.46 -17.67
CA ILE A 14 -11.10 43.55 -16.74
C ILE A 14 -11.47 42.24 -17.46
N ALA A 15 -12.00 42.31 -18.69
CA ALA A 15 -12.33 41.11 -19.44
C ALA A 15 -11.11 40.24 -19.75
N ILE A 16 -9.98 40.85 -20.16
CA ILE A 16 -8.71 40.12 -20.37
C ILE A 16 -8.21 39.49 -19.10
N LEU A 17 -8.27 40.21 -17.99
CA LEU A 17 -7.78 39.72 -16.67
C LEU A 17 -8.65 38.56 -16.17
N THR A 18 -9.97 38.63 -16.35
CA THR A 18 -10.88 37.53 -15.98
C THR A 18 -10.67 36.27 -16.83
N VAL A 19 -10.51 36.43 -18.15
CA VAL A 19 -10.23 35.32 -19.08
C VAL A 19 -8.87 34.68 -18.70
N GLY A 20 -7.85 35.50 -18.42
CA GLY A 20 -6.54 35.02 -17.97
C GLY A 20 -6.61 34.25 -16.66
N CYS A 21 -7.36 34.77 -15.67
CA CYS A 21 -7.59 34.08 -14.40
C CYS A 21 -8.30 32.75 -14.59
N VAL A 22 -9.37 32.71 -15.37
CA VAL A 22 -10.12 31.47 -15.66
C VAL A 22 -9.24 30.44 -16.36
N ALA A 23 -8.46 30.85 -17.35
CA ALA A 23 -7.52 29.98 -18.06
C ALA A 23 -6.46 29.40 -17.09
N LEU A 24 -5.92 30.22 -16.18
CA LEU A 24 -4.97 29.77 -15.17
C LEU A 24 -5.60 28.75 -14.21
N ILE A 25 -6.82 28.99 -13.76
CA ILE A 25 -7.59 28.10 -12.89
C ILE A 25 -7.81 26.75 -13.55
N ILE A 26 -8.27 26.74 -14.82
CA ILE A 26 -8.50 25.51 -15.59
C ILE A 26 -7.18 24.73 -15.73
N ARG A 27 -6.09 25.41 -16.06
CA ARG A 27 -4.78 24.78 -16.19
C ARG A 27 -4.30 24.14 -14.88
N GLN A 28 -4.42 24.86 -13.76
CA GLN A 28 -4.03 24.33 -12.45
C GLN A 28 -4.90 23.13 -12.04
N SER A 29 -6.20 23.19 -12.33
CA SER A 29 -7.13 22.08 -12.06
C SER A 29 -6.77 20.84 -12.87
N ALA A 30 -6.44 21.00 -14.15
CA ALA A 30 -6.00 19.88 -15.00
C ALA A 30 -4.69 19.23 -14.50
N ILE A 31 -3.72 20.03 -14.07
CA ILE A 31 -2.46 19.55 -13.50
C ILE A 31 -2.72 18.73 -12.21
N LEU A 32 -3.59 19.22 -11.33
CA LEU A 32 -3.93 18.53 -10.09
C LEU A 32 -4.70 17.24 -10.34
N ALA A 33 -5.66 17.24 -11.27
CA ALA A 33 -6.41 16.05 -11.66
C ALA A 33 -5.46 14.97 -12.20
N THR A 34 -4.59 15.31 -13.16
CA THR A 34 -3.60 14.37 -13.70
C THR A 34 -2.64 13.84 -12.64
N ARG A 35 -2.26 14.68 -11.68
CA ARG A 35 -1.41 14.25 -10.56
C ARG A 35 -2.15 13.26 -9.64
N LEU A 36 -3.43 13.49 -9.40
CA LEU A 36 -4.27 12.62 -8.58
C LEU A 36 -4.45 11.24 -9.24
N ASP A 37 -4.72 11.23 -10.55
CA ASP A 37 -4.85 9.98 -11.34
C ASP A 37 -3.56 9.15 -11.29
N ARG A 38 -2.40 9.80 -11.45
CA ARG A 38 -1.10 9.10 -11.34
C ARG A 38 -0.86 8.52 -9.94
N LEU A 39 -1.28 9.22 -8.88
CA LEU A 39 -1.17 8.71 -7.52
C LEU A 39 -2.11 7.53 -7.28
N HIS A 40 -3.34 7.59 -7.77
CA HIS A 40 -4.27 6.45 -7.74
C HIS A 40 -3.65 5.21 -8.40
N TRP A 41 -3.13 5.35 -9.61
CA TRP A 41 -2.45 4.25 -10.31
C TRP A 41 -1.28 3.67 -9.51
N ARG A 42 -0.46 4.53 -8.90
CA ARG A 42 0.66 4.08 -8.06
C ARG A 42 0.19 3.36 -6.79
N ILE A 43 -0.89 3.82 -6.17
CA ILE A 43 -1.48 3.15 -5.01
C ILE A 43 -1.92 1.73 -5.40
N LEU A 44 -2.65 1.56 -6.50
CA LEU A 44 -3.12 0.26 -6.96
C LEU A 44 -1.95 -0.66 -7.32
N THR A 45 -0.98 -0.19 -8.10
CA THR A 45 0.19 -0.98 -8.50
C THR A 45 1.04 -1.41 -7.29
N THR A 46 1.26 -0.51 -6.32
CA THR A 46 2.01 -0.87 -5.11
C THR A 46 1.25 -1.81 -4.21
N ARG A 47 -0.09 -1.72 -4.17
CA ARG A 47 -0.97 -2.65 -3.45
C ARG A 47 -0.89 -4.07 -4.02
N ASP A 48 -0.97 -4.20 -5.34
CA ASP A 48 -0.84 -5.50 -6.02
C ASP A 48 0.55 -6.10 -5.79
N SER A 49 1.60 -5.28 -5.92
CA SER A 49 2.97 -5.72 -5.64
C SER A 49 3.15 -6.17 -4.19
N LEU A 50 2.58 -5.42 -3.24
CA LEU A 50 2.65 -5.76 -1.82
C LEU A 50 1.93 -7.08 -1.54
N ALA A 51 0.75 -7.30 -2.14
CA ALA A 51 0.01 -8.55 -1.99
C ALA A 51 0.82 -9.77 -2.46
N LEU A 52 1.46 -9.66 -3.63
CA LEU A 52 2.33 -10.72 -4.15
C LEU A 52 3.55 -11.00 -3.25
N LEU A 53 4.18 -9.94 -2.72
CA LEU A 53 5.32 -10.08 -1.82
C LEU A 53 4.94 -10.70 -0.47
N LEU A 54 3.75 -10.41 0.04
CA LEU A 54 3.22 -11.03 1.26
C LEU A 54 2.98 -12.53 1.07
N ASP A 55 2.41 -12.93 -0.07
CA ASP A 55 2.21 -14.33 -0.43
C ASP A 55 3.57 -15.06 -0.62
N GLU A 56 4.55 -14.39 -1.21
CA GLU A 56 5.90 -14.93 -1.38
C GLU A 56 6.61 -15.10 -0.02
N ARG A 57 6.50 -14.11 0.88
CA ARG A 57 7.05 -14.19 2.24
C ARG A 57 6.46 -15.37 3.03
N ALA A 58 5.15 -15.58 2.93
CA ALA A 58 4.49 -16.71 3.58
C ALA A 58 5.02 -18.06 3.07
N ARG A 59 5.27 -18.19 1.76
CA ARG A 59 5.88 -19.41 1.17
C ARG A 59 7.31 -19.65 1.66
N TYR A 60 8.11 -18.60 1.80
CA TYR A 60 9.45 -18.73 2.38
C TYR A 60 9.37 -19.10 3.87
N GLY A 61 8.45 -18.49 4.63
CA GLY A 61 8.18 -18.87 6.00
C GLY A 61 7.83 -20.35 6.16
N GLN A 62 7.03 -20.89 5.24
CA GLN A 62 6.67 -22.30 5.23
C GLN A 62 7.88 -23.21 4.96
N ARG A 63 8.77 -22.83 4.01
CA ARG A 63 10.02 -23.58 3.76
C ARG A 63 10.97 -23.53 4.93
N ILE A 64 11.12 -22.36 5.59
CA ILE A 64 11.97 -22.24 6.79
C ILE A 64 11.45 -23.12 7.95
N ALA A 65 10.13 -23.32 8.03
CA ALA A 65 9.55 -24.22 9.03
C ALA A 65 10.01 -25.69 8.87
N GLU A 66 10.50 -26.07 7.67
CA GLU A 66 11.04 -27.41 7.38
C GLU A 66 12.53 -27.55 7.78
N TYR A 67 13.17 -26.51 8.34
CA TYR A 67 14.56 -26.57 8.76
C TYR A 67 14.76 -27.63 9.86
N PRO A 68 15.65 -28.64 9.65
CA PRO A 68 15.72 -29.81 10.52
C PRO A 68 16.11 -29.50 11.97
N ASP A 69 16.90 -28.45 12.21
CA ASP A 69 17.38 -28.07 13.54
C ASP A 69 16.42 -27.13 14.28
N LEU A 70 15.24 -26.85 13.74
CA LEU A 70 14.19 -26.15 14.47
C LEU A 70 13.51 -27.10 15.45
N PRO A 71 13.23 -26.67 16.69
CA PRO A 71 12.38 -27.44 17.60
C PRO A 71 11.02 -27.69 16.96
N SER A 72 10.48 -28.89 17.10
CA SER A 72 9.20 -29.28 16.46
C SER A 72 8.03 -28.35 16.79
N ALA A 73 7.99 -27.79 18.00
CA ALA A 73 6.98 -26.82 18.39
C ALA A 73 7.11 -25.50 17.61
N VAL A 74 8.34 -25.00 17.41
CA VAL A 74 8.63 -23.77 16.64
C VAL A 74 8.32 -23.97 15.15
N SER A 75 8.72 -25.13 14.60
CA SER A 75 8.40 -25.53 13.23
C SER A 75 6.89 -25.57 12.99
N ALA A 76 6.12 -26.20 13.89
CA ALA A 76 4.66 -26.28 13.82
C ALA A 76 4.00 -24.90 13.92
N GLU A 77 4.47 -24.04 14.84
CA GLU A 77 3.98 -22.68 15.02
C GLU A 77 4.24 -21.83 13.76
N LEU A 78 5.46 -21.89 13.21
CA LEU A 78 5.84 -21.15 12.00
C LEU A 78 5.03 -21.63 10.77
N SER A 79 4.89 -22.95 10.60
CA SER A 79 4.07 -23.53 9.53
C SER A 79 2.61 -23.09 9.65
N SER A 80 2.04 -23.12 10.86
CA SER A 80 0.67 -22.67 11.11
C SER A 80 0.48 -21.18 10.80
N ALA A 81 1.41 -20.32 11.24
CA ALA A 81 1.38 -18.90 10.98
C ALA A 81 1.50 -18.59 9.47
N ALA A 82 2.38 -19.32 8.76
CA ALA A 82 2.54 -19.17 7.31
C ALA A 82 1.28 -19.64 6.54
N CYS A 83 0.67 -20.75 6.96
CA CYS A 83 -0.59 -21.22 6.38
C CYS A 83 -1.75 -20.22 6.58
N ALA A 84 -1.81 -19.57 7.74
CA ALA A 84 -2.82 -18.53 8.02
C ALA A 84 -2.68 -17.30 7.09
N CYS A 85 -1.52 -17.10 6.47
CA CYS A 85 -1.23 -16.03 5.53
C CYS A 85 -1.61 -16.37 4.07
N VAL A 86 -2.26 -17.51 3.81
CA VAL A 86 -2.74 -17.83 2.46
C VAL A 86 -3.95 -16.95 2.15
N ARG A 87 -3.75 -16.01 1.21
CA ARG A 87 -4.79 -15.08 0.79
C ARG A 87 -5.69 -15.72 -0.27
N ARG A 88 -6.98 -15.50 -0.17
CA ARG A 88 -7.91 -15.79 -1.26
C ARG A 88 -7.68 -14.79 -2.41
N GLU A 89 -7.72 -15.28 -3.65
CA GLU A 89 -7.46 -14.43 -4.84
C GLU A 89 -8.46 -13.27 -4.97
N ASP A 90 -9.69 -13.46 -4.53
CA ASP A 90 -10.78 -12.48 -4.56
C ASP A 90 -10.71 -11.47 -3.39
N LEU A 91 -9.94 -11.75 -2.33
CA LEU A 91 -9.84 -10.88 -1.16
C LEU A 91 -8.94 -9.67 -1.46
N PRO A 92 -9.47 -8.43 -1.40
CA PRO A 92 -8.64 -7.24 -1.52
C PRO A 92 -7.73 -7.09 -0.29
N LEU A 93 -6.52 -6.55 -0.49
CA LEU A 93 -5.62 -6.26 0.63
C LEU A 93 -6.21 -5.22 1.60
N VAL A 94 -6.99 -4.29 1.05
CA VAL A 94 -7.72 -3.26 1.80
C VAL A 94 -9.08 -3.05 1.15
N ALA A 95 -10.15 -3.11 1.93
CA ALA A 95 -11.53 -2.88 1.48
C ALA A 95 -11.89 -1.37 1.55
N ASP A 96 -11.28 -0.54 0.68
CA ASP A 96 -11.50 0.90 0.61
C ASP A 96 -12.32 1.37 -0.60
N GLY A 97 -12.70 0.45 -1.49
CA GLY A 97 -13.48 0.75 -2.69
C GLY A 97 -12.71 1.44 -3.80
N LEU A 98 -11.37 1.56 -3.70
CA LEU A 98 -10.55 2.29 -4.66
C LEU A 98 -10.36 1.53 -5.98
N ASP A 99 -10.34 0.22 -5.95
CA ASP A 99 -10.31 -0.66 -7.11
C ASP A 99 -11.64 -1.42 -7.26
N ARG A 100 -11.83 -2.09 -8.40
CA ARG A 100 -13.05 -2.85 -8.66
C ARG A 100 -13.30 -3.94 -7.62
N ARG A 101 -12.24 -4.64 -7.18
CA ARG A 101 -12.34 -5.70 -6.17
C ARG A 101 -12.73 -5.11 -4.82
N SER A 102 -12.08 -4.02 -4.41
CA SER A 102 -12.40 -3.35 -3.15
C SER A 102 -13.74 -2.62 -3.20
N ALA A 103 -14.20 -2.17 -4.39
CA ALA A 103 -15.53 -1.58 -4.57
C ALA A 103 -16.64 -2.63 -4.48
N GLU A 104 -16.44 -3.78 -5.10
CA GLU A 104 -17.35 -4.92 -4.97
C GLU A 104 -17.41 -5.42 -3.51
N ALA A 105 -16.26 -5.46 -2.83
CA ALA A 105 -16.15 -5.81 -1.42
C ALA A 105 -16.77 -4.75 -0.49
N ALA A 106 -16.54 -3.46 -0.74
CA ALA A 106 -17.11 -2.37 0.05
C ALA A 106 -18.64 -2.27 -0.09
N ALA A 107 -19.17 -2.71 -1.23
CA ALA A 107 -20.62 -2.78 -1.44
C ALA A 107 -21.26 -4.03 -0.83
N SER A 108 -20.45 -5.06 -0.54
CA SER A 108 -20.98 -6.37 -0.20
C SER A 108 -20.92 -6.70 1.28
N ASP A 109 -20.01 -6.19 2.14
CA ASP A 109 -20.15 -6.53 3.56
C ASP A 109 -19.00 -6.10 4.47
N GLU A 110 -19.35 -5.83 5.71
CA GLU A 110 -18.50 -5.81 6.92
C GLU A 110 -17.63 -7.11 7.01
N GLU A 111 -18.11 -8.23 6.48
CA GLU A 111 -17.40 -9.50 6.43
C GLU A 111 -16.10 -9.44 5.62
N THR A 112 -16.12 -8.90 4.41
CA THR A 112 -14.91 -8.77 3.58
C THR A 112 -13.89 -7.84 4.19
N ARG A 113 -14.37 -6.75 4.81
CA ARG A 113 -13.50 -5.84 5.57
C ARG A 113 -12.84 -6.55 6.74
N THR A 114 -13.61 -7.32 7.49
CA THR A 114 -13.12 -8.12 8.62
C THR A 114 -12.10 -9.16 8.15
N GLN A 115 -12.34 -9.84 7.03
CA GLN A 115 -11.40 -10.80 6.44
C GLN A 115 -10.11 -10.13 5.98
N SER A 116 -10.14 -8.94 5.37
CA SER A 116 -8.94 -8.19 4.99
C SER A 116 -8.12 -7.79 6.22
N LEU A 117 -8.76 -7.36 7.29
CA LEU A 117 -8.09 -7.04 8.55
C LEU A 117 -7.48 -8.28 9.20
N ALA A 118 -8.22 -9.39 9.23
CA ALA A 118 -7.71 -10.67 9.76
C ALA A 118 -6.49 -11.17 8.96
N TYR A 119 -6.48 -10.99 7.63
CA TYR A 119 -5.32 -11.29 6.80
C TYR A 119 -4.10 -10.46 7.19
N LEU A 120 -4.24 -9.14 7.39
CA LEU A 120 -3.14 -8.27 7.80
C LEU A 120 -2.64 -8.62 9.21
N GLU A 121 -3.54 -9.03 10.10
CA GLU A 121 -3.17 -9.52 11.43
C GLU A 121 -2.41 -10.84 11.37
N ALA A 122 -2.82 -11.77 10.49
CA ALA A 122 -2.06 -12.99 10.24
C ALA A 122 -0.65 -12.70 9.72
N GLN A 123 -0.49 -11.70 8.84
CA GLN A 123 0.82 -11.23 8.38
C GLN A 123 1.68 -10.66 9.51
N SER A 124 1.07 -9.95 10.46
CA SER A 124 1.74 -9.47 11.67
C SER A 124 2.17 -10.62 12.59
N ALA A 125 1.31 -11.64 12.74
CA ALA A 125 1.62 -12.84 13.51
C ALA A 125 2.78 -13.59 12.88
N LEU A 126 2.77 -13.80 11.55
CA LEU A 126 3.89 -14.43 10.84
C LEU A 126 5.21 -13.69 11.07
N SER A 127 5.21 -12.35 11.03
CA SER A 127 6.41 -11.55 11.28
C SER A 127 6.98 -11.79 12.69
N ARG A 128 6.11 -11.86 13.71
CA ARG A 128 6.53 -12.14 15.08
C ARG A 128 7.09 -13.55 15.23
N VAL A 129 6.42 -14.54 14.64
CA VAL A 129 6.87 -15.95 14.70
C VAL A 129 8.20 -16.13 13.95
N LEU A 130 8.36 -15.54 12.77
CA LEU A 130 9.62 -15.57 12.03
C LEU A 130 10.77 -15.01 12.86
N ARG A 131 10.56 -13.87 13.52
CA ARG A 131 11.57 -13.24 14.38
C ARG A 131 11.94 -14.13 15.58
N SER A 132 10.98 -14.78 16.19
CA SER A 132 11.25 -15.68 17.33
C SER A 132 11.92 -16.98 16.88
N ALA A 133 11.54 -17.53 15.72
CA ALA A 133 12.08 -18.77 15.18
C ALA A 133 13.51 -18.62 14.66
N ILE A 134 13.80 -17.50 13.96
CA ILE A 134 15.11 -17.22 13.34
C ILE A 134 15.91 -16.30 14.28
N ASN A 135 16.20 -16.78 15.48
CA ASN A 135 17.11 -16.10 16.40
C ASN A 135 18.57 -16.18 15.89
N THR A 136 19.48 -15.46 16.54
CA THR A 136 20.91 -15.39 16.16
C THR A 136 21.56 -16.76 16.03
N GLU A 137 21.25 -17.70 16.93
CA GLU A 137 21.81 -19.05 16.92
C GLU A 137 21.31 -19.87 15.73
N VAL A 138 19.99 -19.87 15.48
CA VAL A 138 19.37 -20.57 14.35
C VAL A 138 19.89 -19.98 13.03
N ARG A 139 19.95 -18.65 12.93
CA ARG A 139 20.48 -17.94 11.76
C ARG A 139 21.91 -18.38 11.46
N GLY A 140 22.80 -18.37 12.45
CA GLY A 140 24.20 -18.80 12.25
C GLY A 140 24.34 -20.26 11.81
N ARG A 141 23.46 -21.16 12.30
CA ARG A 141 23.44 -22.56 11.80
C ARG A 141 22.96 -22.66 10.36
N MET A 142 21.91 -21.93 10.00
CA MET A 142 21.39 -21.90 8.63
C MET A 142 22.41 -21.33 7.63
N GLU A 143 23.15 -20.28 8.00
CA GLU A 143 24.17 -19.66 7.18
C GLU A 143 25.35 -20.60 6.86
N ASN A 144 25.63 -21.56 7.72
CA ASN A 144 26.68 -22.60 7.50
C ASN A 144 26.24 -23.69 6.52
N ASP A 145 24.95 -23.82 6.20
CA ASP A 145 24.45 -24.77 5.21
C ASP A 145 24.12 -24.03 3.91
N PRO A 146 24.71 -24.41 2.76
CA PRO A 146 24.51 -23.69 1.49
C PRO A 146 23.05 -23.64 0.99
N TYR A 147 22.23 -24.64 1.31
CA TYR A 147 20.82 -24.66 0.94
C TYR A 147 20.03 -23.72 1.83
N TRP A 148 20.16 -23.83 3.15
CA TRP A 148 19.41 -23.03 4.12
C TRP A 148 19.85 -21.57 4.12
N SER A 149 21.12 -21.29 3.89
CA SER A 149 21.66 -19.94 3.69
C SER A 149 20.96 -19.24 2.51
N ARG A 150 20.71 -19.94 1.42
CA ARG A 150 19.98 -19.41 0.28
C ARG A 150 18.52 -19.11 0.62
N GLU A 151 17.81 -20.05 1.26
CA GLU A 151 16.41 -19.86 1.64
C GLU A 151 16.24 -18.70 2.63
N LEU A 152 17.15 -18.59 3.60
CA LEU A 152 17.18 -17.49 4.56
C LEU A 152 17.40 -16.14 3.85
N HIS A 153 18.36 -16.07 2.94
CA HIS A 153 18.64 -14.85 2.16
C HIS A 153 17.42 -14.44 1.30
N GLN A 154 16.70 -15.38 0.69
CA GLN A 154 15.48 -15.09 -0.04
C GLN A 154 14.37 -14.57 0.87
N LEU A 155 14.20 -15.15 2.07
CA LEU A 155 13.25 -14.65 3.07
C LEU A 155 13.59 -13.21 3.50
N ASP A 156 14.85 -12.91 3.76
CA ASP A 156 15.32 -11.57 4.13
C ASP A 156 15.06 -10.57 3.00
N GLN A 157 15.37 -10.94 1.77
CA GLN A 157 15.10 -10.10 0.60
C GLN A 157 13.61 -9.81 0.40
N VAL A 158 12.75 -10.82 0.50
CA VAL A 158 11.31 -10.61 0.33
C VAL A 158 10.74 -9.80 1.48
N SER A 159 11.20 -10.00 2.71
CA SER A 159 10.79 -9.23 3.89
C SER A 159 11.16 -7.75 3.74
N TYR A 160 12.36 -7.44 3.27
CA TYR A 160 12.79 -6.08 2.95
C TYR A 160 11.91 -5.45 1.85
N LYS A 161 11.61 -6.20 0.77
CA LYS A 161 10.73 -5.72 -0.30
C LYS A 161 9.30 -5.45 0.19
N VAL A 162 8.78 -6.26 1.12
CA VAL A 162 7.48 -6.04 1.77
C VAL A 162 7.46 -4.71 2.50
N GLN A 163 8.46 -4.42 3.33
CA GLN A 163 8.56 -3.14 4.05
C GLN A 163 8.63 -1.95 3.09
N LEU A 164 9.46 -2.06 2.04
CA LEU A 164 9.59 -1.02 1.03
C LEU A 164 8.26 -0.77 0.31
N ALA A 165 7.61 -1.84 -0.15
CA ALA A 165 6.31 -1.75 -0.85
C ALA A 165 5.23 -1.14 0.04
N ARG A 166 5.14 -1.54 1.33
CA ARG A 166 4.23 -0.96 2.31
C ARG A 166 4.51 0.54 2.52
N SER A 167 5.77 0.90 2.72
CA SER A 167 6.18 2.29 2.91
C SER A 167 5.82 3.15 1.71
N MET A 168 6.08 2.66 0.50
CA MET A 168 5.74 3.35 -0.74
C MET A 168 4.22 3.49 -0.92
N HIS A 169 3.44 2.43 -0.65
CA HIS A 169 1.98 2.48 -0.67
C HIS A 169 1.45 3.57 0.28
N ASN A 170 1.88 3.54 1.54
CA ASN A 170 1.44 4.50 2.56
C ASN A 170 1.88 5.94 2.24
N LEU A 171 3.05 6.12 1.62
CA LEU A 171 3.50 7.42 1.12
C LEU A 171 2.55 7.96 0.05
N TYR A 172 2.16 7.15 -0.94
CA TYR A 172 1.23 7.58 -1.98
C TYR A 172 -0.17 7.86 -1.43
N VAL A 173 -0.66 7.05 -0.48
CA VAL A 173 -1.91 7.31 0.25
C VAL A 173 -1.85 8.67 0.95
N SER A 174 -0.78 8.94 1.69
CA SER A 174 -0.58 10.22 2.39
C SER A 174 -0.53 11.40 1.42
N GLN A 175 0.20 11.28 0.30
CA GLN A 175 0.26 12.32 -0.72
C GLN A 175 -1.11 12.59 -1.35
N THR A 176 -1.89 11.53 -1.63
CA THR A 176 -3.23 11.64 -2.19
C THR A 176 -4.15 12.37 -1.23
N ARG A 177 -4.13 12.02 0.07
CA ARG A 177 -4.91 12.71 1.11
C ARG A 177 -4.56 14.20 1.17
N LYS A 178 -3.27 14.56 1.24
CA LYS A 178 -2.81 15.96 1.27
C LYS A 178 -3.28 16.78 0.05
N ILE A 179 -3.37 16.17 -1.14
CA ILE A 179 -3.87 16.87 -2.34
C ILE A 179 -5.39 17.05 -2.21
N ARG A 180 -6.13 16.02 -1.80
CA ARG A 180 -7.59 16.04 -1.65
C ARG A 180 -8.07 17.02 -0.58
N GLU A 181 -7.30 17.26 0.45
CA GLU A 181 -7.59 18.20 1.54
C GLU A 181 -7.48 19.66 1.13
N ARG A 182 -6.82 19.97 -0.01
CA ARG A 182 -6.70 21.34 -0.50
C ARG A 182 -8.09 21.90 -0.84
N THR A 183 -8.40 23.08 -0.30
CA THR A 183 -9.70 23.75 -0.47
C THR A 183 -10.14 23.84 -1.93
N TRP A 184 -9.18 24.13 -2.82
CA TRP A 184 -9.45 24.22 -4.27
C TRP A 184 -9.85 22.87 -4.88
N VAL A 185 -9.18 21.76 -4.50
CA VAL A 185 -9.49 20.41 -5.00
C VAL A 185 -10.89 19.98 -4.56
N ARG A 186 -11.27 20.34 -3.34
CA ARG A 186 -12.62 20.10 -2.81
C ARG A 186 -13.69 20.91 -3.52
N LEU A 187 -13.47 22.23 -3.69
CA LEU A 187 -14.41 23.14 -4.37
C LEU A 187 -14.63 22.77 -5.85
N ALA A 188 -13.56 22.43 -6.55
CA ALA A 188 -13.61 22.05 -7.96
C ALA A 188 -13.96 20.57 -8.20
N HIS A 189 -14.25 19.79 -7.13
CA HIS A 189 -14.56 18.35 -7.19
C HIS A 189 -13.56 17.53 -8.03
N LEU A 190 -12.27 17.92 -8.01
CA LEU A 190 -11.24 17.32 -8.86
C LEU A 190 -10.95 15.85 -8.55
N ALA A 191 -11.29 15.39 -7.36
CA ALA A 191 -11.16 13.98 -6.95
C ALA A 191 -12.36 13.12 -7.40
N GLY A 192 -13.39 13.72 -8.02
CA GLY A 192 -14.63 13.04 -8.39
C GLY A 192 -15.28 12.35 -7.17
N HIS A 193 -15.84 11.17 -7.40
CA HIS A 193 -16.47 10.33 -6.38
C HIS A 193 -15.55 9.21 -5.88
N ALA A 194 -14.25 9.23 -6.25
CA ALA A 194 -13.32 8.20 -5.82
C ALA A 194 -13.22 8.15 -4.28
N PRO A 195 -13.31 6.97 -3.66
CA PRO A 195 -13.17 6.83 -2.22
C PRO A 195 -11.78 7.24 -1.73
N TYR A 196 -11.63 7.39 -0.42
CA TYR A 196 -10.33 7.68 0.18
C TYR A 196 -9.51 6.41 0.29
N ALA A 197 -8.30 6.43 -0.26
CA ALA A 197 -7.35 5.34 -0.08
C ALA A 197 -7.01 5.17 1.41
N VAL A 198 -6.93 3.92 1.83
CA VAL A 198 -6.57 3.52 3.19
C VAL A 198 -5.13 3.00 3.20
N SER A 199 -4.37 3.38 4.22
CA SER A 199 -3.02 2.86 4.45
C SER A 199 -3.07 1.39 4.87
N VAL A 200 -2.04 0.65 4.49
CA VAL A 200 -1.80 -0.73 4.94
C VAL A 200 -0.92 -0.67 6.18
N ASP A 201 -1.43 -1.21 7.29
CA ASP A 201 -0.69 -1.25 8.55
C ASP A 201 -0.68 -2.67 9.12
N PHE A 202 0.51 -3.20 9.36
CA PHE A 202 0.79 -4.47 10.02
C PHE A 202 2.25 -4.47 10.52
N TYR A 203 2.53 -5.30 11.49
CA TYR A 203 3.87 -5.44 12.05
C TYR A 203 4.78 -6.18 11.06
N ASP A 204 5.88 -5.56 10.65
CA ASP A 204 6.81 -6.09 9.67
C ASP A 204 8.28 -5.70 9.93
N ASP A 205 8.67 -5.51 11.19
CA ASP A 205 10.07 -5.22 11.54
C ASP A 205 11.03 -6.23 10.91
N ASN A 206 12.16 -5.76 10.41
CA ASN A 206 13.16 -6.60 9.78
C ASN A 206 13.68 -7.68 10.72
N LEU A 207 13.92 -8.86 10.17
CA LEU A 207 14.58 -9.96 10.88
C LEU A 207 16.03 -9.60 11.29
N GLU A 208 16.66 -8.63 10.58
CA GLU A 208 18.02 -8.16 10.84
C GLU A 208 18.09 -7.09 11.94
N ASP A 209 17.02 -6.33 12.20
CA ASP A 209 17.01 -5.25 13.21
C ASP A 209 17.14 -5.77 14.66
N GLY A 210 17.06 -7.08 14.86
CA GLY A 210 17.34 -7.76 16.13
C GLY A 210 18.82 -8.01 16.42
N LEU A 211 19.68 -7.83 15.41
CA LEU A 211 21.13 -7.93 15.53
C LEU A 211 21.66 -6.50 15.78
N GLY A 212 21.54 -6.04 17.07
CA GLY A 212 22.03 -4.73 17.48
C GLY A 212 23.51 -4.55 17.07
N TYR A 213 23.76 -3.53 16.26
CA TYR A 213 25.08 -2.95 16.08
C TYR A 213 25.49 -2.13 17.30
#